data_9a25d157b8256b7ad203b385fad45ebf
#
_entry.id   9a25d157b8256b7ad203b385fad45ebf
#
_cell.length_a   1.000
_cell.length_b   1.000
_cell.length_c   1.000
_cell.angle_alpha   90.00
_cell.angle_beta   90.00
_cell.angle_gamma   90.00
#
_symmetry.space_group_name_H-M   'P 1'
#
loop_
_entity.id
_entity.type
_entity.pdbx_description
1 polymer ?
#
loop_
_entity_poly.entity_id
_entity_poly.type
_entity_poly.pdbx_seq_one_letter_code
_entity_poly.pdbx_strand_id
1 'polypeptide(L)'
;MDDRAYDVLAMGRCGIDLYSNDVGVPFEQIRSFAAYVGGCPTNVSVGTRRLGLRSALLTGVGDDPVGDFVLHFLRQEGVETSFVPRKPGRRTGAVALGIEPPDRFPLVFYRENAADLALDLDDVLRAPVERSRVLFLTGTGLCADPSRTATLFAAERAAAAGT
;
A
#
# COMPACT_ATOMS: atom_id res chain seq x y z
N MET A 1 -12.97 19.52 -20.76
CA MET A 1 -11.91 19.42 -19.74
C MET A 1 -12.12 18.12 -18.99
N ASP A 2 -11.06 17.35 -18.77
CA ASP A 2 -11.17 16.11 -18.01
C ASP A 2 -11.45 16.45 -16.53
N ASP A 3 -12.67 16.12 -16.07
CA ASP A 3 -13.16 16.48 -14.72
C ASP A 3 -12.75 15.44 -13.66
N ARG A 4 -11.76 14.61 -13.97
CA ARG A 4 -11.29 13.57 -13.05
C ARG A 4 -10.44 14.17 -11.93
N ALA A 5 -10.72 13.76 -10.69
CA ALA A 5 -10.05 14.31 -9.51
C ALA A 5 -8.60 13.84 -9.43
N TYR A 6 -8.32 12.59 -9.84
CA TYR A 6 -7.00 11.99 -9.79
C TYR A 6 -6.59 11.36 -11.12
N ASP A 7 -5.31 11.38 -11.39
CA ASP A 7 -4.73 10.70 -12.54
C ASP A 7 -4.55 9.20 -12.23
N VAL A 8 -4.15 8.88 -10.99
CA VAL A 8 -4.00 7.51 -10.51
C VAL A 8 -4.59 7.36 -9.11
N LEU A 9 -5.46 6.38 -8.93
CA LEU A 9 -5.82 5.81 -7.64
C LEU A 9 -5.20 4.41 -7.55
N ALA A 10 -4.24 4.21 -6.65
CA ALA A 10 -3.70 2.89 -6.38
C ALA A 10 -4.42 2.26 -5.19
N MET A 11 -4.72 0.95 -5.24
CA MET A 11 -5.39 0.23 -4.16
C MET A 11 -4.65 -1.07 -3.83
N GLY A 12 -4.46 -1.32 -2.53
CA GLY A 12 -3.96 -2.59 -2.00
C GLY A 12 -2.99 -2.41 -0.84
N ARG A 13 -1.95 -3.23 -0.78
CA ARG A 13 -1.04 -3.33 0.38
C ARG A 13 -0.16 -2.08 0.57
N CYS A 14 -0.05 -1.67 1.83
CA CYS A 14 1.03 -0.81 2.31
C CYS A 14 1.66 -1.42 3.58
N GLY A 15 2.82 -0.90 3.97
CA GLY A 15 3.49 -1.30 5.21
C GLY A 15 4.85 -0.70 5.36
N ILE A 16 5.54 -1.12 6.41
CA ILE A 16 6.97 -0.82 6.60
C ILE A 16 7.81 -1.96 6.04
N ASP A 17 8.81 -1.62 5.25
CA ASP A 17 9.82 -2.54 4.76
C ASP A 17 11.13 -2.28 5.53
N LEU A 18 11.62 -3.29 6.22
CA LEU A 18 12.85 -3.27 7.00
C LEU A 18 13.97 -3.98 6.20
N TYR A 19 14.82 -3.20 5.55
CA TYR A 19 15.94 -3.70 4.78
C TYR A 19 17.18 -3.82 5.64
N SER A 20 17.85 -4.99 5.61
CA SER A 20 19.12 -5.17 6.30
C SER A 20 20.16 -4.14 5.88
N ASN A 21 20.80 -3.51 6.87
CA ASN A 21 22.01 -2.71 6.64
C ASN A 21 23.25 -3.61 6.49
N ASP A 22 23.18 -4.86 6.97
CA ASP A 22 24.27 -5.84 6.92
C ASP A 22 24.09 -6.67 5.62
N VAL A 23 24.87 -6.32 4.59
CA VAL A 23 24.82 -7.00 3.29
C VAL A 23 25.73 -8.20 3.25
N GLY A 24 25.25 -9.33 2.72
CA GLY A 24 26.05 -10.55 2.54
C GLY A 24 26.19 -11.41 3.80
N VAL A 25 25.43 -11.11 4.86
CA VAL A 25 25.37 -11.96 6.06
C VAL A 25 24.09 -12.79 6.09
N PRO A 26 24.11 -14.00 6.68
CA PRO A 26 22.89 -14.77 6.94
C PRO A 26 21.88 -13.98 7.79
N PHE A 27 20.58 -14.24 7.58
CA PHE A 27 19.51 -13.46 8.22
C PHE A 27 19.63 -13.39 9.76
N GLU A 28 20.06 -14.48 10.40
CA GLU A 28 20.26 -14.55 11.86
C GLU A 28 21.46 -13.74 12.39
N GLN A 29 22.28 -13.21 11.50
CA GLN A 29 23.44 -12.38 11.85
C GLN A 29 23.18 -10.88 11.61
N ILE A 30 22.00 -10.51 11.11
CA ILE A 30 21.62 -9.12 10.89
C ILE A 30 21.53 -8.40 12.24
N ARG A 31 22.18 -7.24 12.35
CA ARG A 31 22.21 -6.41 13.56
C ARG A 31 21.33 -5.18 13.49
N SER A 32 21.05 -4.69 12.27
CA SER A 32 20.27 -3.48 12.08
C SER A 32 19.53 -3.46 10.75
N PHE A 33 18.44 -2.70 10.72
CA PHE A 33 17.60 -2.51 9.54
C PHE A 33 17.37 -1.02 9.28
N ALA A 34 17.34 -0.64 8.02
CA ALA A 34 16.79 0.63 7.57
C ALA A 34 15.29 0.47 7.28
N ALA A 35 14.51 1.47 7.69
CA ALA A 35 13.06 1.47 7.54
C ALA A 35 12.62 2.29 6.32
N TYR A 36 11.78 1.69 5.49
CA TYR A 36 11.17 2.32 4.32
C TYR A 36 9.66 2.05 4.29
N VAL A 37 8.93 2.87 3.55
CA VAL A 37 7.54 2.55 3.25
C VAL A 37 7.49 1.68 1.99
N GLY A 38 6.76 0.56 2.07
CA GLY A 38 6.66 -0.41 1.01
C GLY A 38 5.24 -0.80 0.64
N GLY A 39 5.16 -1.68 -0.34
CA GLY A 39 3.92 -2.13 -0.96
C GLY A 39 3.79 -1.63 -2.39
N CYS A 40 3.50 -2.54 -3.33
CA CYS A 40 3.43 -2.19 -4.75
C CYS A 40 2.45 -1.02 -5.04
N PRO A 41 1.20 -0.98 -4.53
CA PRO A 41 0.31 0.16 -4.74
C PRO A 41 0.87 1.46 -4.15
N THR A 42 1.52 1.38 -3.00
CA THR A 42 2.19 2.52 -2.37
C THR A 42 3.32 3.06 -3.25
N ASN A 43 4.16 2.17 -3.76
CA ASN A 43 5.27 2.54 -4.65
C ASN A 43 4.77 3.18 -5.95
N VAL A 44 3.65 2.68 -6.51
CA VAL A 44 3.03 3.27 -7.69
C VAL A 44 2.49 4.65 -7.39
N SER A 45 1.78 4.84 -6.26
CA SER A 45 1.23 6.16 -5.91
C SER A 45 2.33 7.20 -5.66
N VAL A 46 3.41 6.83 -5.00
CA VAL A 46 4.58 7.71 -4.79
C VAL A 46 5.29 7.99 -6.12
N GLY A 47 5.55 6.95 -6.93
CA GLY A 47 6.23 7.11 -8.21
C GLY A 47 5.46 8.01 -9.17
N THR A 48 4.17 7.82 -9.31
CA THR A 48 3.31 8.67 -10.14
C THR A 48 3.23 10.10 -9.61
N ARG A 49 3.21 10.27 -8.28
CA ARG A 49 3.25 11.61 -7.67
C ARG A 49 4.56 12.34 -7.98
N ARG A 50 5.70 11.66 -7.89
CA ARG A 50 7.02 12.21 -8.24
C ARG A 50 7.15 12.58 -9.73
N LEU A 51 6.36 11.91 -10.59
CA LEU A 51 6.24 12.24 -12.01
C LEU A 51 5.25 13.40 -12.30
N GLY A 52 4.71 14.04 -11.26
CA GLY A 52 3.82 15.21 -11.38
C GLY A 52 2.34 14.88 -11.53
N LEU A 53 1.93 13.60 -11.42
CA LEU A 53 0.53 13.21 -11.50
C LEU A 53 -0.20 13.44 -10.17
N ARG A 54 -1.51 13.66 -10.22
CA ARG A 54 -2.38 13.68 -9.05
C ARG A 54 -2.62 12.23 -8.62
N SER A 55 -2.03 11.84 -7.51
CA SER A 55 -2.02 10.45 -7.06
C SER A 55 -2.67 10.30 -5.70
N ALA A 56 -3.52 9.28 -5.55
CA ALA A 56 -4.16 8.87 -4.31
C ALA A 56 -3.90 7.40 -4.02
N LEU A 57 -3.96 7.04 -2.73
CA LEU A 57 -3.82 5.66 -2.28
C LEU A 57 -5.03 5.24 -1.45
N LEU A 58 -5.65 4.11 -1.83
CA LEU A 58 -6.65 3.40 -1.04
C LEU A 58 -5.98 2.17 -0.42
N THR A 59 -5.72 2.23 0.86
CA THR A 59 -5.13 1.15 1.66
C THR A 59 -5.60 1.26 3.10
N GLY A 60 -5.29 0.29 3.95
CA GLY A 60 -5.57 0.35 5.38
C GLY A 60 -4.29 0.38 6.20
N VAL A 61 -4.26 1.20 7.25
CA VAL A 61 -3.21 1.19 8.28
C VAL A 61 -3.80 0.87 9.65
N GLY A 62 -3.00 0.31 10.54
CA GLY A 62 -3.38 0.10 11.93
C GLY A 62 -3.41 1.43 12.70
N ASP A 63 -4.02 1.38 13.87
CA ASP A 63 -3.87 2.43 14.87
C ASP A 63 -2.61 2.16 15.70
N ASP A 64 -1.46 2.32 15.04
CA ASP A 64 -0.14 1.97 15.57
C ASP A 64 0.95 2.91 15.01
N PRO A 65 2.14 2.99 15.67
CA PRO A 65 3.23 3.87 15.22
C PRO A 65 3.75 3.54 13.81
N VAL A 66 3.59 2.31 13.32
CA VAL A 66 3.96 1.94 11.94
C VAL A 66 2.99 2.58 10.94
N GLY A 67 1.69 2.61 11.28
CA GLY A 67 0.69 3.34 10.50
C GLY A 67 0.99 4.84 10.44
N ASP A 68 1.43 5.44 11.56
CA ASP A 68 1.85 6.83 11.59
C ASP A 68 3.06 7.09 10.69
N PHE A 69 4.05 6.20 10.73
CA PHE A 69 5.24 6.24 9.87
C PHE A 69 4.85 6.22 8.38
N VAL A 70 3.97 5.30 7.98
CA VAL A 70 3.49 5.18 6.59
C VAL A 70 2.75 6.46 6.17
N LEU A 71 1.80 6.93 6.97
CA LEU A 71 1.01 8.13 6.65
C LEU A 71 1.87 9.40 6.59
N HIS A 72 2.85 9.52 7.49
CA HIS A 72 3.79 10.63 7.48
C HIS A 72 4.58 10.69 6.17
N PHE A 73 5.17 9.58 5.76
CA PHE A 73 5.92 9.48 4.52
C PHE A 73 5.05 9.82 3.30
N LEU A 74 3.86 9.22 3.19
CA LEU A 74 2.96 9.47 2.06
C LEU A 74 2.57 10.94 1.93
N ARG A 75 2.32 11.63 3.05
CA ARG A 75 2.03 13.06 3.06
C ARG A 75 3.24 13.90 2.62
N GLN A 76 4.45 13.53 3.03
CA GLN A 76 5.67 14.19 2.57
C GLN A 76 5.88 14.04 1.06
N GLU A 77 5.51 12.90 0.49
CA GLU A 77 5.55 12.63 -0.95
C GLU A 77 4.38 13.31 -1.71
N GLY A 78 3.44 13.93 -0.99
CA GLY A 78 2.29 14.61 -1.57
C GLY A 78 1.24 13.66 -2.16
N VAL A 79 1.22 12.38 -1.74
CA VAL A 79 0.16 11.43 -2.07
C VAL A 79 -1.07 11.76 -1.25
N GLU A 80 -2.26 11.75 -1.88
CA GLU A 80 -3.51 11.93 -1.17
C GLU A 80 -3.80 10.72 -0.26
N THR A 81 -3.97 10.99 1.03
CA THR A 81 -4.12 9.97 2.08
C THR A 81 -5.48 9.97 2.77
N SER A 82 -6.46 10.78 2.33
CA SER A 82 -7.81 10.81 2.93
C SER A 82 -8.57 9.50 2.74
N PHE A 83 -8.13 8.66 1.80
CA PHE A 83 -8.68 7.33 1.53
C PHE A 83 -7.87 6.20 2.18
N VAL A 84 -7.06 6.52 3.19
CA VAL A 84 -6.31 5.54 3.99
C VAL A 84 -6.93 5.44 5.39
N PRO A 85 -7.95 4.59 5.58
CA PRO A 85 -8.57 4.42 6.89
C PRO A 85 -7.63 3.75 7.90
N ARG A 86 -7.78 4.12 9.16
CA ARG A 86 -7.26 3.33 10.27
C ARG A 86 -8.24 2.19 10.56
N LYS A 87 -7.72 0.98 10.69
CA LYS A 87 -8.50 -0.23 10.94
C LYS A 87 -8.30 -0.69 12.39
N PRO A 88 -9.26 -0.41 13.31
CA PRO A 88 -9.14 -0.79 14.71
C PRO A 88 -8.90 -2.29 14.89
N GLY A 89 -8.04 -2.68 15.83
CA GLY A 89 -7.72 -4.08 16.11
C GLY A 89 -6.84 -4.77 15.07
N ARG A 90 -6.42 -4.04 14.01
CA ARG A 90 -5.48 -4.52 12.99
C ARG A 90 -4.13 -3.86 13.15
N ARG A 91 -3.07 -4.52 12.66
CA ARG A 91 -1.71 -3.97 12.62
C ARG A 91 -1.38 -3.50 11.22
N THR A 92 -0.55 -2.47 11.12
CA THR A 92 0.08 -2.13 9.84
C THR A 92 1.05 -3.23 9.46
N GLY A 93 1.03 -3.66 8.19
CA GLY A 93 1.90 -4.73 7.71
C GLY A 93 3.37 -4.35 7.76
N ALA A 94 4.23 -5.35 7.96
CA ALA A 94 5.68 -5.19 7.95
C ALA A 94 6.35 -6.30 7.14
N VAL A 95 7.51 -5.98 6.55
CA VAL A 95 8.38 -6.94 5.87
C VAL A 95 9.78 -6.77 6.39
N ALA A 96 10.45 -7.88 6.75
CA ALA A 96 11.87 -7.89 7.03
C ALA A 96 12.62 -8.57 5.87
N LEU A 97 13.69 -7.94 5.38
CA LEU A 97 14.43 -8.38 4.20
C LEU A 97 15.92 -8.45 4.50
N GLY A 98 16.50 -9.65 4.32
CA GLY A 98 17.95 -9.87 4.26
C GLY A 98 18.48 -9.62 2.86
N ILE A 99 19.75 -9.23 2.76
CA ILE A 99 20.41 -8.93 1.48
C ILE A 99 21.65 -9.80 1.38
N GLU A 100 21.53 -10.93 0.72
CA GLU A 100 22.61 -11.90 0.48
C GLU A 100 22.88 -12.05 -1.03
N PRO A 101 23.59 -11.11 -1.65
CA PRO A 101 23.91 -11.18 -3.08
C PRO A 101 24.71 -12.45 -3.43
N PRO A 102 24.65 -12.94 -4.71
CA PRO A 102 23.99 -12.22 -5.83
C PRO A 102 22.48 -12.51 -5.98
N ASP A 103 21.96 -13.59 -5.39
CA ASP A 103 20.67 -14.15 -5.74
C ASP A 103 19.77 -14.53 -4.53
N ARG A 104 20.25 -14.32 -3.31
CA ARG A 104 19.52 -14.66 -2.10
C ARG A 104 19.04 -13.39 -1.36
N PHE A 105 17.72 -13.25 -1.23
CA PHE A 105 17.06 -12.12 -0.57
C PHE A 105 15.92 -12.65 0.33
N PRO A 106 16.24 -13.21 1.51
CA PRO A 106 15.21 -13.77 2.39
C PRO A 106 14.24 -12.69 2.85
N LEU A 107 12.95 -12.98 2.70
CA LEU A 107 11.84 -12.11 3.03
C LEU A 107 10.94 -12.75 4.08
N VAL A 108 10.58 -11.99 5.11
CA VAL A 108 9.56 -12.37 6.09
C VAL A 108 8.44 -11.35 6.08
N PHE A 109 7.22 -11.79 5.76
CA PHE A 109 6.03 -10.95 5.77
C PHE A 109 5.28 -11.10 7.10
N TYR A 110 5.17 -10.02 7.84
CA TYR A 110 4.30 -9.88 9.02
C TYR A 110 2.99 -9.24 8.57
N ARG A 111 2.13 -10.02 7.90
CA ARG A 111 0.88 -9.53 7.30
C ARG A 111 -0.36 -10.29 7.78
N GLU A 112 -0.22 -11.21 8.72
CA GLU A 112 -1.38 -11.89 9.32
C GLU A 112 -2.28 -10.85 9.97
N ASN A 113 -3.56 -10.87 9.59
CA ASN A 113 -4.55 -9.94 10.10
C ASN A 113 -4.18 -8.44 9.92
N ALA A 114 -3.43 -8.11 8.89
CA ALA A 114 -2.98 -6.72 8.65
C ALA A 114 -4.13 -5.80 8.23
N ALA A 115 -3.94 -4.51 8.47
CA ALA A 115 -4.96 -3.48 8.25
C ALA A 115 -5.39 -3.35 6.78
N ASP A 116 -4.48 -3.54 5.84
CA ASP A 116 -4.77 -3.51 4.41
C ASP A 116 -5.67 -4.67 3.96
N LEU A 117 -5.68 -5.80 4.67
CA LEU A 117 -6.60 -6.91 4.43
C LEU A 117 -8.03 -6.63 4.95
N ALA A 118 -8.20 -5.58 5.74
CA ALA A 118 -9.49 -5.17 6.29
C ALA A 118 -10.19 -4.07 5.48
N LEU A 119 -9.70 -3.75 4.28
CA LEU A 119 -10.43 -2.88 3.36
C LEU A 119 -11.77 -3.53 3.01
N ASP A 120 -12.83 -2.74 3.03
CA ASP A 120 -14.19 -3.18 2.79
C ASP A 120 -14.89 -2.33 1.72
N LEU A 121 -16.16 -2.64 1.44
CA LEU A 121 -16.95 -1.93 0.43
C LEU A 121 -17.14 -0.45 0.76
N ASP A 122 -17.28 -0.12 2.05
CA ASP A 122 -17.47 1.27 2.48
C ASP A 122 -16.21 2.11 2.23
N ASP A 123 -15.02 1.52 2.34
CA ASP A 123 -13.77 2.20 2.00
C ASP A 123 -13.71 2.52 0.50
N VAL A 124 -14.13 1.57 -0.34
CA VAL A 124 -14.21 1.76 -1.80
C VAL A 124 -15.24 2.83 -2.16
N LEU A 125 -16.39 2.84 -1.51
CA LEU A 125 -17.46 3.82 -1.75
C LEU A 125 -17.02 5.26 -1.39
N ARG A 126 -16.13 5.41 -0.43
CA ARG A 126 -15.54 6.73 -0.07
C ARG A 126 -14.42 7.17 -0.99
N ALA A 127 -13.79 6.22 -1.69
CA ALA A 127 -12.66 6.51 -2.58
C ALA A 127 -13.14 6.99 -3.96
N PRO A 128 -12.37 7.86 -4.65
CA PRO A 128 -12.76 8.46 -5.93
C PRO A 128 -12.51 7.50 -7.11
N VAL A 129 -13.00 6.26 -7.04
CA VAL A 129 -12.76 5.24 -8.06
C VAL A 129 -13.18 5.74 -9.43
N GLU A 130 -14.44 6.18 -9.58
CA GLU A 130 -15.01 6.64 -10.86
C GLU A 130 -14.49 8.02 -11.30
N ARG A 131 -13.85 8.73 -10.39
CA ARG A 131 -13.27 10.06 -10.63
C ARG A 131 -11.75 10.02 -10.84
N SER A 132 -11.20 8.84 -11.03
CA SER A 132 -9.80 8.62 -11.36
C SER A 132 -9.64 8.26 -12.84
N ARG A 133 -8.50 8.58 -13.46
CA ARG A 133 -8.20 8.19 -14.84
C ARG A 133 -7.79 6.72 -14.91
N VAL A 134 -7.06 6.28 -13.89
CA VAL A 134 -6.58 4.91 -13.76
C VAL A 134 -6.84 4.43 -12.34
N LEU A 135 -7.43 3.26 -12.19
CA LEU A 135 -7.44 2.48 -10.97
C LEU A 135 -6.36 1.39 -11.09
N PHE A 136 -5.31 1.49 -10.26
CA PHE A 136 -4.26 0.48 -10.18
C PHE A 136 -4.54 -0.50 -9.04
N LEU A 137 -4.69 -1.78 -9.38
CA LEU A 137 -4.95 -2.88 -8.44
C LEU A 137 -3.78 -3.87 -8.41
N THR A 138 -3.60 -4.55 -7.29
CA THR A 138 -2.60 -5.62 -7.17
C THR A 138 -3.19 -6.90 -6.64
N GLY A 139 -2.59 -8.04 -7.02
CA GLY A 139 -2.99 -9.37 -6.53
C GLY A 139 -2.93 -9.51 -5.01
N THR A 140 -2.15 -8.67 -4.32
CA THR A 140 -2.09 -8.69 -2.85
C THR A 140 -3.41 -8.28 -2.18
N GLY A 141 -4.28 -7.52 -2.87
CA GLY A 141 -5.63 -7.20 -2.41
C GLY A 141 -6.59 -8.39 -2.49
N LEU A 142 -6.26 -9.43 -3.29
CA LEU A 142 -7.10 -10.59 -3.53
C LEU A 142 -6.82 -11.78 -2.59
N CYS A 143 -5.91 -11.62 -1.62
CA CYS A 143 -5.45 -12.74 -0.79
C CYS A 143 -6.50 -13.23 0.22
N ALA A 144 -7.33 -12.34 0.77
CA ALA A 144 -8.32 -12.65 1.79
C ALA A 144 -9.48 -11.65 1.80
N ASP A 145 -10.64 -12.07 2.28
CA ASP A 145 -11.75 -11.15 2.57
C ASP A 145 -11.53 -10.41 3.90
N PRO A 146 -12.06 -9.17 4.02
CA PRO A 146 -12.93 -8.47 3.07
C PRO A 146 -12.19 -7.79 1.90
N SER A 147 -10.84 -7.68 1.92
CA SER A 147 -10.12 -6.91 0.90
C SER A 147 -10.26 -7.47 -0.52
N ARG A 148 -10.43 -8.80 -0.65
CA ARG A 148 -10.71 -9.44 -1.95
C ARG A 148 -12.01 -8.91 -2.56
N THR A 149 -13.11 -8.99 -1.80
CA THR A 149 -14.41 -8.49 -2.23
C THR A 149 -14.36 -7.00 -2.54
N ALA A 150 -13.71 -6.20 -1.70
CA ALA A 150 -13.53 -4.77 -1.91
C ALA A 150 -12.72 -4.47 -3.19
N THR A 151 -11.67 -5.24 -3.46
CA THR A 151 -10.83 -5.06 -4.66
C THR A 151 -11.61 -5.38 -5.94
N LEU A 152 -12.38 -6.47 -5.96
CA LEU A 152 -13.24 -6.83 -7.09
C LEU A 152 -14.33 -5.79 -7.31
N PHE A 153 -14.97 -5.33 -6.25
CA PHE A 153 -15.97 -4.27 -6.32
C PHE A 153 -15.40 -2.96 -6.88
N ALA A 154 -14.19 -2.57 -6.46
CA ALA A 154 -13.51 -1.41 -7.01
C ALA A 154 -13.24 -1.55 -8.53
N ALA A 155 -12.82 -2.74 -8.96
CA ALA A 155 -12.60 -3.04 -10.38
C ALA A 155 -13.90 -2.93 -11.21
N GLU A 156 -15.00 -3.49 -10.71
CA GLU A 156 -16.32 -3.40 -11.36
C GLU A 156 -16.80 -1.97 -11.49
N ARG A 157 -16.67 -1.17 -10.42
CA ARG A 157 -17.03 0.26 -10.44
C ARG A 157 -16.18 1.05 -11.42
N ALA A 158 -14.88 0.82 -11.44
CA ALA A 158 -13.97 1.46 -12.38
C ALA A 158 -14.35 1.13 -13.84
N ALA A 159 -14.56 -0.15 -14.14
CA ALA A 159 -14.95 -0.60 -15.48
C ALA A 159 -16.30 0.04 -15.93
N ALA A 160 -17.29 0.09 -15.04
CA ALA A 160 -18.59 0.70 -15.33
C ALA A 160 -18.50 2.21 -15.59
N ALA A 161 -17.53 2.90 -14.99
CA ALA A 161 -17.31 4.35 -15.14
C ALA A 161 -16.34 4.71 -16.28
N GLY A 162 -15.70 3.72 -16.91
CA GLY A 162 -14.69 3.97 -17.94
C GLY A 162 -13.36 4.51 -17.35
N THR A 163 -13.05 4.06 -16.12
CA THR A 163 -11.77 4.35 -15.44
C THR A 163 -10.71 3.41 -15.91
#